data_6aad9d9b0e85031c75c83b147c048a20
#
_entry.id   6aad9d9b0e85031c75c83b147c048a20
#
_cell.length_a   1.000
_cell.length_b   1.000
_cell.length_c   1.000
_cell.angle_alpha   90.00
_cell.angle_beta   90.00
_cell.angle_gamma   90.00
#
_symmetry.space_group_name_H-M   'P 1'
#
loop_
_entity.id
_entity.type
_entity.pdbx_description
1 polymer ?
#
loop_
_entity_poly.entity_id
_entity_poly.type
_entity_poly.pdbx_seq_one_letter_code
_entity_poly.pdbx_strand_id
1 'polypeptide(L)'
;MKNARFLSSLVATVATLSLLAPSFASAERLNKTIETLAAGQAAFGIFSGDRSLSNARSLSRSELDYILIDMEHGPYDVETLQTFLLGMTNKAEIKATNSLAMNTTPIVRLPTNGREMNQYLVKQVLDMGVFGVLFPMINTREEAENAIASMRFPRAAGETDDGPQGLRGRSPGTAVWYWGTGYSEYLSKADVWPLDPQGELLAVIQIETQEAIGNLEAIITTPGVGAIFIGPSDLSADIGLPRSHPTVEAAIQTILASCIKHNVPCGITTSPNDIAERTKQGFRFATVGGDSGISPRTERALNIGRETAGRD
;
A
#
# COMPACT_ATOMS: atom_id res chain seq x y z
N MET A 1 60.79 32.59 -58.14
CA MET A 1 60.17 33.32 -57.05
C MET A 1 58.72 32.81 -56.98
N LYS A 2 58.46 31.84 -56.10
CA LYS A 2 57.06 31.30 -55.87
C LYS A 2 56.80 31.21 -54.34
N ASN A 3 55.91 32.01 -53.86
CA ASN A 3 55.50 32.05 -52.49
C ASN A 3 54.54 30.89 -52.20
N ALA A 4 54.86 29.98 -51.30
CA ALA A 4 53.98 28.98 -50.75
C ALA A 4 53.35 29.51 -49.46
N ARG A 5 52.03 29.62 -49.44
CA ARG A 5 51.24 29.94 -48.22
C ARG A 5 50.89 28.60 -47.52
N PHE A 6 51.34 28.44 -46.28
CA PHE A 6 50.87 27.40 -45.37
C PHE A 6 49.56 27.83 -44.72
N LEU A 7 48.49 27.06 -44.95
CA LEU A 7 47.24 27.16 -44.19
C LEU A 7 47.36 26.21 -43.00
N SER A 8 47.39 26.76 -41.79
CA SER A 8 47.27 26.00 -40.55
C SER A 8 45.80 25.76 -40.23
N SER A 9 45.32 24.50 -40.29
CA SER A 9 43.99 24.10 -39.83
C SER A 9 44.00 23.97 -38.29
N LEU A 10 43.26 24.84 -37.62
CA LEU A 10 42.99 24.70 -36.20
C LEU A 10 41.79 23.76 -36.03
N VAL A 11 42.03 22.56 -35.50
CA VAL A 11 40.97 21.62 -35.09
C VAL A 11 40.59 21.98 -33.64
N ALA A 12 39.40 22.56 -33.48
CA ALA A 12 38.84 22.80 -32.17
C ALA A 12 38.18 21.53 -31.64
N THR A 13 38.76 20.89 -30.65
CA THR A 13 38.18 19.78 -29.92
C THR A 13 37.16 20.32 -28.91
N VAL A 14 35.88 20.12 -29.22
CA VAL A 14 34.78 20.41 -28.26
C VAL A 14 34.71 19.26 -27.26
N ALA A 15 35.22 19.47 -26.05
CA ALA A 15 35.01 18.56 -24.93
C ALA A 15 33.60 18.72 -24.38
N THR A 16 32.71 17.76 -24.67
CA THR A 16 31.39 17.65 -24.04
C THR A 16 31.58 17.22 -22.59
N LEU A 17 31.45 18.17 -21.66
CA LEU A 17 31.38 17.88 -20.24
C LEU A 17 29.98 17.29 -19.95
N SER A 18 29.88 15.98 -19.83
CA SER A 18 28.68 15.30 -19.32
C SER A 18 28.55 15.63 -17.83
N LEU A 19 27.65 16.53 -17.48
CA LEU A 19 27.22 16.77 -16.09
C LEU A 19 26.50 15.51 -15.62
N LEU A 20 27.22 14.63 -14.91
CA LEU A 20 26.60 13.61 -14.08
C LEU A 20 25.86 14.34 -12.98
N ALA A 21 24.52 14.46 -13.11
CA ALA A 21 23.68 14.85 -12.00
C ALA A 21 23.90 13.83 -10.86
N PRO A 22 24.11 14.28 -9.61
CA PRO A 22 24.18 13.34 -8.50
C PRO A 22 22.87 12.58 -8.44
N SER A 23 22.90 11.28 -8.67
CA SER A 23 21.82 10.39 -8.32
C SER A 23 21.75 10.41 -6.79
N PHE A 24 20.82 11.18 -6.25
CA PHE A 24 20.44 11.02 -4.86
C PHE A 24 19.88 9.59 -4.78
N ALA A 25 20.64 8.68 -4.17
CA ALA A 25 20.12 7.40 -3.79
C ALA A 25 18.86 7.67 -2.96
N SER A 26 17.69 7.32 -3.49
CA SER A 26 16.45 7.42 -2.71
C SER A 26 16.68 6.62 -1.44
N ALA A 27 16.40 7.24 -0.27
CA ALA A 27 16.45 6.52 0.98
C ALA A 27 15.61 5.26 0.85
N GLU A 28 16.15 4.12 1.30
CA GLU A 28 15.46 2.83 1.21
C GLU A 28 14.08 2.91 1.88
N ARG A 29 13.05 2.45 1.17
CA ARG A 29 11.70 2.39 1.74
C ARG A 29 11.58 1.25 2.74
N LEU A 30 10.98 1.54 3.88
CA LEU A 30 10.61 0.52 4.87
C LEU A 30 9.42 -0.32 4.38
N ASN A 31 8.47 0.31 3.70
CA ASN A 31 7.27 -0.30 3.13
C ASN A 31 7.52 -0.78 1.70
N LYS A 32 7.88 -2.05 1.54
CA LYS A 32 8.13 -2.65 0.21
C LYS A 32 6.88 -2.73 -0.67
N THR A 33 5.69 -2.76 -0.08
CA THR A 33 4.45 -2.71 -0.85
C THR A 33 4.30 -1.37 -1.57
N ILE A 34 4.58 -0.26 -0.89
CA ILE A 34 4.59 1.07 -1.54
C ILE A 34 5.65 1.12 -2.63
N GLU A 35 6.85 0.58 -2.41
CA GLU A 35 7.90 0.53 -3.42
C GLU A 35 7.44 -0.19 -4.69
N THR A 36 6.82 -1.37 -4.54
CA THR A 36 6.25 -2.18 -5.62
C THR A 36 5.15 -1.40 -6.38
N LEU A 37 4.20 -0.80 -5.65
CA LEU A 37 3.09 -0.06 -6.26
C LEU A 37 3.57 1.23 -6.94
N ALA A 38 4.53 1.95 -6.36
CA ALA A 38 5.12 3.15 -6.94
C ALA A 38 5.89 2.85 -8.23
N ALA A 39 6.49 1.65 -8.35
CA ALA A 39 7.10 1.16 -9.58
C ALA A 39 6.06 0.73 -10.65
N GLY A 40 4.77 0.87 -10.37
CA GLY A 40 3.68 0.44 -11.27
C GLY A 40 3.46 -1.07 -11.31
N GLN A 41 4.13 -1.82 -10.45
CA GLN A 41 4.03 -3.28 -10.38
C GLN A 41 2.84 -3.72 -9.51
N ALA A 42 2.43 -4.98 -9.68
CA ALA A 42 1.38 -5.58 -8.85
C ALA A 42 1.97 -6.14 -7.55
N ALA A 43 1.33 -5.86 -6.43
CA ALA A 43 1.61 -6.42 -5.11
C ALA A 43 0.58 -7.50 -4.75
N PHE A 44 1.05 -8.59 -4.13
CA PHE A 44 0.24 -9.76 -3.77
C PHE A 44 0.31 -10.04 -2.28
N GLY A 45 -0.84 -10.20 -1.65
CA GLY A 45 -0.94 -10.45 -0.22
C GLY A 45 -2.04 -11.44 0.15
N ILE A 46 -2.30 -11.56 1.44
CA ILE A 46 -3.40 -12.37 1.98
C ILE A 46 -4.16 -11.61 3.05
N PHE A 47 -5.41 -12.03 3.32
CA PHE A 47 -6.06 -11.73 4.60
C PHE A 47 -5.57 -12.72 5.67
N SER A 48 -5.27 -12.23 6.87
CA SER A 48 -4.88 -13.05 8.01
C SER A 48 -5.72 -12.74 9.24
N GLY A 49 -6.51 -13.69 9.72
CA GLY A 49 -7.21 -13.67 11.01
C GLY A 49 -6.44 -14.39 12.12
N ASP A 50 -5.49 -15.30 11.76
CA ASP A 50 -4.59 -15.93 12.73
C ASP A 50 -3.45 -14.98 13.11
N ARG A 51 -3.55 -14.40 14.31
CA ARG A 51 -2.56 -13.49 14.88
C ARG A 51 -1.61 -14.19 15.86
N SER A 52 -1.42 -15.49 15.72
CA SER A 52 -0.43 -16.21 16.50
C SER A 52 1.00 -15.83 16.13
N LEU A 53 1.91 -15.89 17.09
CA LEU A 53 3.34 -15.66 16.88
C LEU A 53 3.94 -16.62 15.83
N SER A 54 3.46 -17.86 15.78
CA SER A 54 3.91 -18.87 14.80
C SER A 54 3.53 -18.47 13.38
N ASN A 55 2.29 -17.99 13.18
CA ASN A 55 1.82 -17.50 11.89
C ASN A 55 2.60 -16.26 11.46
N ALA A 56 2.79 -15.26 12.33
CA ALA A 56 3.59 -14.08 12.07
C ALA A 56 4.99 -14.42 11.55
N ARG A 57 5.67 -15.36 12.21
CA ARG A 57 7.01 -15.84 11.81
C ARG A 57 7.02 -16.57 10.46
N SER A 58 5.96 -17.29 10.14
CA SER A 58 5.79 -17.94 8.83
C SER A 58 5.61 -16.90 7.74
N LEU A 59 4.69 -15.97 7.96
CA LEU A 59 4.33 -14.92 6.98
C LEU A 59 5.50 -13.96 6.70
N SER A 60 6.30 -13.60 7.72
CA SER A 60 7.47 -12.73 7.54
C SER A 60 8.59 -13.32 6.67
N ARG A 61 8.53 -14.62 6.38
CA ARG A 61 9.50 -15.35 5.55
C ARG A 61 8.92 -15.74 4.19
N SER A 62 7.71 -15.31 3.94
CA SER A 62 7.03 -15.60 2.68
C SER A 62 7.44 -14.64 1.58
N GLU A 63 7.04 -14.97 0.37
CA GLU A 63 7.20 -14.10 -0.79
C GLU A 63 6.01 -13.14 -1.00
N LEU A 64 5.12 -13.03 -0.01
CA LEU A 64 4.02 -12.07 -0.03
C LEU A 64 4.56 -10.65 0.11
N ASP A 65 3.98 -9.72 -0.64
CA ASP A 65 4.33 -8.30 -0.51
C ASP A 65 3.66 -7.66 0.71
N TYR A 66 2.45 -8.13 1.08
CA TYR A 66 1.72 -7.61 2.23
C TYR A 66 0.81 -8.63 2.90
N ILE A 67 0.39 -8.30 4.12
CA ILE A 67 -0.64 -9.01 4.86
C ILE A 67 -1.70 -8.01 5.28
N LEU A 68 -2.96 -8.30 4.99
CA LEU A 68 -4.12 -7.64 5.57
C LEU A 68 -4.48 -8.36 6.87
N ILE A 69 -4.03 -7.81 7.99
CA ILE A 69 -4.39 -8.32 9.33
C ILE A 69 -5.84 -7.94 9.58
N ASP A 70 -6.71 -8.97 9.58
CA ASP A 70 -8.14 -8.75 9.64
C ASP A 70 -8.61 -8.55 11.08
N MET A 71 -9.02 -7.33 11.40
CA MET A 71 -9.64 -6.96 12.66
C MET A 71 -11.12 -6.57 12.48
N GLU A 72 -11.64 -6.64 11.24
CA GLU A 72 -13.07 -6.44 10.95
C GLU A 72 -13.89 -7.67 11.33
N HIS A 73 -13.49 -8.84 10.87
CA HIS A 73 -14.21 -10.10 11.12
C HIS A 73 -13.58 -10.94 12.23
N GLY A 74 -12.84 -10.30 13.12
CA GLY A 74 -12.21 -10.90 14.29
C GLY A 74 -12.15 -9.94 15.47
N PRO A 75 -11.65 -10.39 16.64
CA PRO A 75 -11.52 -9.52 17.79
C PRO A 75 -10.63 -8.30 17.50
N TYR A 76 -11.06 -7.11 17.88
CA TYR A 76 -10.18 -5.94 17.88
C TYR A 76 -9.30 -5.99 19.13
N ASP A 77 -8.05 -6.38 18.96
CA ASP A 77 -7.08 -6.59 20.04
C ASP A 77 -5.70 -6.09 19.63
N VAL A 78 -5.33 -4.93 20.14
CA VAL A 78 -4.05 -4.28 19.81
C VAL A 78 -2.85 -4.89 20.52
N GLU A 79 -3.02 -5.59 21.65
CA GLU A 79 -1.94 -6.30 22.34
C GLU A 79 -1.51 -7.52 21.51
N THR A 80 -2.49 -8.29 21.03
CA THR A 80 -2.22 -9.40 20.11
C THR A 80 -1.62 -8.89 18.79
N LEU A 81 -2.08 -7.75 18.25
CA LEU A 81 -1.48 -7.11 17.08
C LEU A 81 -0.01 -6.79 17.34
N GLN A 82 0.33 -6.17 18.48
CA GLN A 82 1.72 -5.86 18.82
C GLN A 82 2.60 -7.13 18.86
N THR A 83 2.11 -8.20 19.49
CA THR A 83 2.81 -9.49 19.54
C THR A 83 3.02 -10.07 18.14
N PHE A 84 2.01 -9.97 17.28
CA PHE A 84 2.08 -10.42 15.88
C PHE A 84 3.15 -9.64 15.11
N LEU A 85 3.16 -8.30 15.22
CA LEU A 85 4.16 -7.45 14.57
C LEU A 85 5.58 -7.80 15.02
N LEU A 86 5.80 -8.05 16.31
CA LEU A 86 7.09 -8.54 16.82
C LEU A 86 7.49 -9.86 16.17
N GLY A 87 6.54 -10.77 15.99
CA GLY A 87 6.74 -12.04 15.29
C GLY A 87 7.11 -11.87 13.82
N MET A 88 6.69 -10.80 13.18
CA MET A 88 7.06 -10.47 11.81
C MET A 88 8.47 -9.93 11.64
N THR A 89 9.18 -9.59 12.72
CA THR A 89 10.56 -9.10 12.66
C THR A 89 11.50 -10.24 12.26
N ASN A 90 11.94 -10.25 11.00
CA ASN A 90 12.85 -11.25 10.45
C ASN A 90 14.32 -10.88 10.69
N LYS A 91 14.85 -11.21 11.86
CA LYS A 91 16.24 -10.87 12.24
C LYS A 91 17.31 -11.48 11.32
N ALA A 92 17.02 -12.64 10.71
CA ALA A 92 17.97 -13.27 9.79
C ALA A 92 18.11 -12.42 8.51
N GLU A 93 17.01 -11.89 8.02
CA GLU A 93 16.97 -11.02 6.86
C GLU A 93 17.60 -9.66 7.15
N ILE A 94 17.23 -9.01 8.25
CA ILE A 94 17.87 -7.76 8.69
C ILE A 94 19.39 -7.92 8.75
N LYS A 95 19.88 -9.04 9.29
CA LYS A 95 21.32 -9.33 9.33
C LYS A 95 21.91 -9.53 7.94
N ALA A 96 21.19 -10.18 7.03
CA ALA A 96 21.68 -10.50 5.69
C ALA A 96 21.70 -9.27 4.75
N THR A 97 20.68 -8.42 4.85
CA THR A 97 20.50 -7.24 3.98
C THR A 97 21.04 -5.95 4.59
N ASN A 98 21.27 -5.93 5.90
CA ASN A 98 21.56 -4.71 6.68
C ASN A 98 20.47 -3.64 6.50
N SER A 99 19.23 -4.05 6.31
CA SER A 99 18.05 -3.21 6.07
C SER A 99 16.96 -3.50 7.10
N LEU A 100 16.18 -2.46 7.44
CA LEU A 100 14.95 -2.57 8.25
C LEU A 100 13.69 -2.65 7.39
N ALA A 101 13.83 -2.65 6.06
CA ALA A 101 12.70 -2.78 5.15
C ALA A 101 11.94 -4.09 5.38
N MET A 102 10.62 -3.99 5.32
CA MET A 102 9.73 -5.15 5.54
C MET A 102 9.40 -5.77 4.19
N ASN A 103 9.91 -6.98 3.89
CA ASN A 103 9.56 -7.70 2.66
C ASN A 103 8.06 -8.00 2.59
N THR A 104 7.47 -8.33 3.74
CA THR A 104 6.03 -8.55 3.86
C THR A 104 5.45 -7.44 4.74
N THR A 105 4.75 -6.49 4.14
CA THR A 105 4.24 -5.30 4.82
C THR A 105 2.97 -5.60 5.62
N PRO A 106 2.92 -5.33 6.94
CA PRO A 106 1.69 -5.47 7.73
C PRO A 106 0.77 -4.28 7.56
N ILE A 107 -0.46 -4.54 7.12
CA ILE A 107 -1.56 -3.60 6.94
C ILE A 107 -2.75 -4.12 7.76
N VAL A 108 -3.46 -3.27 8.49
CA VAL A 108 -4.62 -3.68 9.28
C VAL A 108 -5.91 -3.31 8.57
N ARG A 109 -6.87 -4.25 8.48
CA ARG A 109 -8.25 -3.93 8.16
C ARG A 109 -9.02 -3.65 9.46
N LEU A 110 -9.62 -2.45 9.55
CA LEU A 110 -10.33 -2.00 10.75
C LEU A 110 -11.75 -2.58 10.84
N PRO A 111 -12.32 -2.68 12.05
CA PRO A 111 -13.67 -3.20 12.25
C PRO A 111 -14.79 -2.16 12.02
N THR A 112 -14.48 -0.96 11.56
CA THR A 112 -15.46 0.13 11.50
C THR A 112 -15.84 0.50 10.08
N ASN A 113 -17.10 0.87 9.89
CA ASN A 113 -17.56 1.49 8.66
C ASN A 113 -17.05 2.94 8.52
N GLY A 114 -16.88 3.41 7.29
CA GLY A 114 -16.45 4.77 7.02
C GLY A 114 -17.27 5.84 7.74
N ARG A 115 -18.62 5.67 7.76
CA ARG A 115 -19.56 6.58 8.41
C ARG A 115 -19.37 6.74 9.91
N GLU A 116 -18.75 5.78 10.59
CA GLU A 116 -18.50 5.86 12.03
C GLU A 116 -17.34 6.79 12.37
N MET A 117 -16.47 7.09 11.43
CA MET A 117 -15.31 7.99 11.56
C MET A 117 -14.46 7.74 12.83
N ASN A 118 -14.23 6.47 13.16
CA ASN A 118 -13.57 6.04 14.41
C ASN A 118 -12.04 6.26 14.38
N GLN A 119 -11.63 7.50 14.57
CA GLN A 119 -10.23 7.94 14.51
C GLN A 119 -9.33 7.26 15.54
N TYR A 120 -9.86 6.92 16.72
CA TYR A 120 -9.04 6.30 17.79
C TYR A 120 -8.55 4.91 17.43
N LEU A 121 -9.31 4.12 16.64
CA LEU A 121 -8.90 2.80 16.18
C LEU A 121 -7.71 2.91 15.22
N VAL A 122 -7.76 3.87 14.30
CA VAL A 122 -6.65 4.17 13.36
C VAL A 122 -5.39 4.51 14.13
N LYS A 123 -5.50 5.43 15.10
CA LYS A 123 -4.37 5.83 15.94
C LYS A 123 -3.77 4.64 16.69
N GLN A 124 -4.61 3.79 17.30
CA GLN A 124 -4.12 2.66 18.09
C GLN A 124 -3.33 1.67 17.24
N VAL A 125 -3.82 1.27 16.07
CA VAL A 125 -3.10 0.32 15.20
C VAL A 125 -1.82 0.92 14.63
N LEU A 126 -1.83 2.20 14.25
CA LEU A 126 -0.64 2.90 13.77
C LEU A 126 0.42 3.09 14.86
N ASP A 127 0.00 3.31 16.10
CA ASP A 127 0.93 3.42 17.24
C ASP A 127 1.59 2.08 17.61
N MET A 128 1.04 0.94 17.13
CA MET A 128 1.71 -0.38 17.21
C MET A 128 2.78 -0.55 16.11
N GLY A 129 2.72 0.22 15.01
CA GLY A 129 3.76 0.21 13.98
C GLY A 129 3.37 -0.42 12.66
N VAL A 130 2.08 -0.64 12.37
CA VAL A 130 1.64 -1.09 11.04
C VAL A 130 1.96 -0.05 9.96
N PHE A 131 2.13 -0.51 8.73
CA PHE A 131 2.51 0.32 7.58
C PHE A 131 1.33 0.71 6.69
N GLY A 132 0.12 0.43 7.11
CA GLY A 132 -1.07 0.82 6.38
C GLY A 132 -2.34 0.42 7.09
N VAL A 133 -3.44 0.98 6.62
CA VAL A 133 -4.79 0.72 7.13
C VAL A 133 -5.74 0.54 5.94
N LEU A 134 -6.53 -0.54 5.97
CA LEU A 134 -7.66 -0.74 5.09
C LEU A 134 -8.94 -0.34 5.82
N PHE A 135 -9.68 0.58 5.20
CA PHE A 135 -10.92 1.16 5.72
C PHE A 135 -12.12 0.56 4.98
N PRO A 136 -12.92 -0.31 5.62
CA PRO A 136 -14.11 -0.88 4.99
C PRO A 136 -15.26 0.12 4.92
N MET A 137 -16.20 -0.12 4.03
CA MET A 137 -17.46 0.62 3.91
C MET A 137 -17.32 2.14 3.77
N ILE A 138 -16.33 2.60 3.03
CA ILE A 138 -16.19 4.02 2.67
C ILE A 138 -17.16 4.32 1.53
N ASN A 139 -18.11 5.23 1.75
CA ASN A 139 -19.18 5.56 0.81
C ASN A 139 -19.11 6.99 0.27
N THR A 140 -18.40 7.89 0.97
CA THR A 140 -18.35 9.30 0.60
C THR A 140 -16.92 9.84 0.62
N ARG A 141 -16.71 10.98 -0.05
CA ARG A 141 -15.44 11.73 0.01
C ARG A 141 -15.10 12.15 1.44
N GLU A 142 -16.08 12.59 2.22
CA GLU A 142 -15.89 13.02 3.61
C GLU A 142 -15.37 11.88 4.48
N GLU A 143 -15.90 10.66 4.31
CA GLU A 143 -15.43 9.46 4.99
C GLU A 143 -13.98 9.13 4.58
N ALA A 144 -13.65 9.24 3.29
CA ALA A 144 -12.28 9.05 2.81
C ALA A 144 -11.32 10.12 3.36
N GLU A 145 -11.72 11.39 3.39
CA GLU A 145 -10.93 12.48 3.98
C GLU A 145 -10.69 12.26 5.48
N ASN A 146 -11.71 11.80 6.23
CA ASN A 146 -11.55 11.42 7.63
C ASN A 146 -10.57 10.24 7.82
N ALA A 147 -10.64 9.22 6.95
CA ALA A 147 -9.71 8.09 6.98
C ALA A 147 -8.26 8.57 6.79
N ILE A 148 -8.00 9.39 5.79
CA ILE A 148 -6.68 9.97 5.54
C ILE A 148 -6.22 10.86 6.70
N ALA A 149 -7.05 11.79 7.16
CA ALA A 149 -6.74 12.68 8.29
C ALA A 149 -6.37 11.91 9.55
N SER A 150 -7.04 10.77 9.81
CA SER A 150 -6.80 9.93 10.98
C SER A 150 -5.44 9.24 10.98
N MET A 151 -4.85 9.02 9.81
CA MET A 151 -3.52 8.42 9.67
C MET A 151 -2.39 9.43 9.84
N ARG A 152 -2.64 10.71 9.60
CA ARG A 152 -1.66 11.79 9.50
C ARG A 152 -1.46 12.52 10.82
N PHE A 153 -0.23 12.92 11.10
CA PHE A 153 0.03 13.89 12.17
C PHE A 153 -0.36 15.31 11.73
N PRO A 154 -0.80 16.17 12.67
CA PRO A 154 -1.02 17.58 12.36
C PRO A 154 0.24 18.25 11.80
N ARG A 155 0.08 19.01 10.71
CA ARG A 155 1.14 19.82 10.12
C ARG A 155 1.61 20.92 11.05
N ALA A 156 2.85 21.32 10.89
CA ALA A 156 3.37 22.50 11.58
C ALA A 156 2.71 23.79 11.06
N ALA A 157 2.75 24.85 11.88
CA ALA A 157 2.19 26.13 11.48
C ALA A 157 2.91 26.68 10.23
N GLY A 158 2.14 26.97 9.19
CA GLY A 158 2.65 27.48 7.91
C GLY A 158 3.01 26.41 6.88
N GLU A 159 2.99 25.12 7.23
CA GLU A 159 3.09 24.03 6.27
C GLU A 159 1.73 23.73 5.65
N THR A 160 1.70 23.59 4.33
CA THR A 160 0.49 23.27 3.55
C THR A 160 0.79 22.17 2.55
N ASP A 161 -0.17 21.32 2.33
CA ASP A 161 -0.27 20.39 1.21
C ASP A 161 -1.73 20.31 0.76
N ASP A 162 -2.03 19.54 -0.28
CA ASP A 162 -3.38 19.40 -0.82
C ASP A 162 -4.24 18.40 -0.03
N GLY A 163 -3.70 17.75 1.00
CA GLY A 163 -4.38 16.71 1.77
C GLY A 163 -5.13 17.23 2.99
N PRO A 164 -5.98 16.37 3.59
CA PRO A 164 -6.67 16.66 4.82
C PRO A 164 -5.70 16.94 5.96
N GLN A 165 -6.05 17.88 6.84
CA GLN A 165 -5.28 18.16 8.06
C GLN A 165 -5.23 16.91 8.94
N GLY A 166 -4.03 16.54 9.41
CA GLY A 166 -3.84 15.38 10.26
C GLY A 166 -4.52 15.51 11.64
N LEU A 167 -5.07 14.40 12.12
CA LEU A 167 -5.79 14.30 13.40
C LEU A 167 -5.10 13.36 14.40
N ARG A 168 -4.04 12.64 13.97
CA ARG A 168 -3.35 11.66 14.79
C ARG A 168 -2.58 12.32 15.95
N GLY A 169 -2.81 11.87 17.19
CA GLY A 169 -2.08 12.35 18.36
C GLY A 169 -0.62 11.85 18.39
N ARG A 170 0.28 12.67 18.93
CA ARG A 170 1.74 12.42 18.92
C ARG A 170 2.20 11.67 20.17
N SER A 171 2.10 10.33 20.17
CA SER A 171 2.76 9.47 21.18
C SER A 171 3.05 8.07 20.62
N PRO A 172 3.72 7.95 19.47
CA PRO A 172 3.91 6.70 18.75
C PRO A 172 5.13 5.90 19.23
N GLY A 173 5.41 5.85 20.53
CA GLY A 173 6.65 5.27 21.04
C GLY A 173 6.91 3.82 20.63
N THR A 174 5.86 2.97 20.60
CA THR A 174 5.96 1.59 20.14
C THR A 174 6.27 1.51 18.65
N ALA A 175 5.60 2.33 17.82
CA ALA A 175 5.84 2.37 16.37
C ALA A 175 7.24 2.87 16.03
N VAL A 176 7.73 3.91 16.70
CA VAL A 176 9.11 4.42 16.56
C VAL A 176 10.12 3.29 16.81
N TRP A 177 9.93 2.56 17.91
CA TRP A 177 10.78 1.43 18.25
C TRP A 177 10.66 0.27 17.24
N TYR A 178 9.43 -0.05 16.81
CA TYR A 178 9.19 -1.14 15.86
C TYR A 178 9.78 -0.86 14.48
N TRP A 179 9.69 0.39 13.99
CA TRP A 179 10.30 0.79 12.71
C TRP A 179 11.82 0.95 12.81
N GLY A 180 12.39 0.93 14.01
CA GLY A 180 13.83 1.11 14.25
C GLY A 180 14.34 2.50 13.90
N THR A 181 13.48 3.51 13.97
CA THR A 181 13.78 4.91 13.63
C THR A 181 13.95 5.78 14.86
N GLY A 182 14.51 6.97 14.69
CA GLY A 182 14.40 8.05 15.68
C GLY A 182 13.00 8.68 15.66
N TYR A 183 12.61 9.35 16.75
CA TYR A 183 11.28 9.96 16.87
C TYR A 183 11.00 10.99 15.75
N SER A 184 11.94 11.88 15.46
CA SER A 184 11.78 12.89 14.38
C SER A 184 11.72 12.25 13.00
N GLU A 185 12.51 11.21 12.76
CA GLU A 185 12.48 10.44 11.51
C GLU A 185 11.14 9.73 11.33
N TYR A 186 10.64 9.08 12.38
CA TYR A 186 9.32 8.47 12.34
C TYR A 186 8.24 9.48 11.97
N LEU A 187 8.20 10.65 12.63
CA LEU A 187 7.21 11.68 12.34
C LEU A 187 7.25 12.15 10.88
N SER A 188 8.44 12.22 10.28
CA SER A 188 8.58 12.61 8.87
C SER A 188 8.19 11.52 7.89
N LYS A 189 8.35 10.25 8.25
CA LYS A 189 8.01 9.10 7.40
C LYS A 189 6.60 8.58 7.60
N ALA A 190 5.98 8.83 8.76
CA ALA A 190 4.65 8.32 9.11
C ALA A 190 3.54 9.23 8.52
N ASP A 191 3.63 9.50 7.23
CA ASP A 191 2.58 10.14 6.44
C ASP A 191 2.14 9.23 5.29
N VAL A 192 1.04 9.56 4.63
CA VAL A 192 0.39 8.71 3.64
C VAL A 192 0.97 8.90 2.24
N TRP A 193 1.41 7.81 1.64
CA TRP A 193 1.73 7.76 0.22
C TRP A 193 0.43 7.64 -0.62
N PRO A 194 0.29 8.31 -1.79
CA PRO A 194 1.28 9.12 -2.52
C PRO A 194 1.26 10.61 -2.18
N LEU A 195 0.42 11.08 -1.24
CA LEU A 195 0.34 12.49 -0.86
C LEU A 195 1.71 13.00 -0.39
N ASP A 196 2.37 12.27 0.49
CA ASP A 196 3.80 12.44 0.76
C ASP A 196 4.58 11.37 -0.03
N PRO A 197 5.40 11.77 -1.03
CA PRO A 197 6.21 10.82 -1.78
C PRO A 197 7.22 10.03 -0.93
N GLN A 198 7.58 10.50 0.25
CA GLN A 198 8.45 9.81 1.21
C GLN A 198 7.65 9.10 2.33
N GLY A 199 6.34 9.26 2.34
CA GLY A 199 5.45 8.64 3.32
C GLY A 199 5.48 7.11 3.24
N GLU A 200 5.51 6.45 4.39
CA GLU A 200 5.59 5.00 4.52
C GLU A 200 4.23 4.36 4.91
N LEU A 201 3.17 5.16 5.00
CA LEU A 201 1.83 4.67 5.32
C LEU A 201 0.98 4.51 4.06
N LEU A 202 0.34 3.34 3.89
CA LEU A 202 -0.58 3.06 2.81
C LEU A 202 -2.03 3.13 3.31
N ALA A 203 -2.79 4.12 2.82
CA ALA A 203 -4.22 4.20 3.04
C ALA A 203 -4.96 3.42 1.95
N VAL A 204 -5.68 2.37 2.33
CA VAL A 204 -6.45 1.53 1.41
C VAL A 204 -7.93 1.75 1.68
N ILE A 205 -8.67 2.21 0.67
CA ILE A 205 -10.11 2.49 0.78
C ILE A 205 -10.89 1.31 0.18
N GLN A 206 -11.77 0.70 0.96
CA GLN A 206 -12.58 -0.43 0.48
C GLN A 206 -13.91 0.07 -0.09
N ILE A 207 -14.15 -0.26 -1.37
CA ILE A 207 -15.36 0.08 -2.12
C ILE A 207 -16.19 -1.20 -2.27
N GLU A 208 -17.40 -1.20 -1.69
CA GLU A 208 -18.20 -2.41 -1.59
C GLU A 208 -19.71 -2.16 -1.50
N THR A 209 -20.15 -0.94 -1.89
CA THR A 209 -21.57 -0.57 -1.96
C THR A 209 -21.88 0.19 -3.24
N GLN A 210 -23.15 0.21 -3.64
CA GLN A 210 -23.64 1.02 -4.76
C GLN A 210 -23.51 2.52 -4.47
N GLU A 211 -23.66 2.93 -3.21
CA GLU A 211 -23.43 4.31 -2.78
C GLU A 211 -21.98 4.75 -3.05
N ALA A 212 -21.01 3.91 -2.66
CA ALA A 212 -19.60 4.15 -2.92
C ALA A 212 -19.29 4.24 -4.41
N ILE A 213 -19.92 3.40 -5.26
CA ILE A 213 -19.77 3.47 -6.71
C ILE A 213 -20.34 4.78 -7.24
N GLY A 214 -21.48 5.25 -6.73
CA GLY A 214 -22.06 6.55 -7.10
C GLY A 214 -21.15 7.74 -6.77
N ASN A 215 -20.32 7.62 -5.74
CA ASN A 215 -19.37 8.64 -5.25
C ASN A 215 -17.91 8.36 -5.65
N LEU A 216 -17.67 7.36 -6.49
CA LEU A 216 -16.34 6.78 -6.74
C LEU A 216 -15.29 7.80 -7.15
N GLU A 217 -15.62 8.70 -8.07
CA GLU A 217 -14.68 9.74 -8.55
C GLU A 217 -14.27 10.69 -7.40
N ALA A 218 -15.20 11.03 -6.51
CA ALA A 218 -14.92 11.89 -5.37
C ALA A 218 -14.04 11.18 -4.33
N ILE A 219 -14.28 9.89 -4.10
CA ILE A 219 -13.51 9.07 -3.16
C ILE A 219 -12.08 8.85 -3.67
N ILE A 220 -11.93 8.39 -4.92
CA ILE A 220 -10.63 7.99 -5.46
C ILE A 220 -9.68 9.17 -5.68
N THR A 221 -10.22 10.37 -5.88
CA THR A 221 -9.45 11.61 -6.02
C THR A 221 -9.19 12.32 -4.70
N THR A 222 -9.58 11.75 -3.58
CA THR A 222 -9.23 12.28 -2.26
C THR A 222 -7.72 12.19 -2.07
N PRO A 223 -7.02 13.32 -1.80
CA PRO A 223 -5.58 13.33 -1.62
C PRO A 223 -5.15 12.39 -0.47
N GLY A 224 -4.20 11.51 -0.75
CA GLY A 224 -3.71 10.53 0.22
C GLY A 224 -4.32 9.13 0.08
N VAL A 225 -5.31 8.93 -0.79
CA VAL A 225 -5.77 7.57 -1.15
C VAL A 225 -4.65 6.85 -1.88
N GLY A 226 -4.07 5.83 -1.24
CA GLY A 226 -2.93 5.08 -1.76
C GLY A 226 -3.32 3.86 -2.58
N ALA A 227 -4.46 3.25 -2.27
CA ALA A 227 -5.04 2.14 -3.04
C ALA A 227 -6.55 2.06 -2.82
N ILE A 228 -7.26 1.48 -3.79
CA ILE A 228 -8.64 1.04 -3.65
C ILE A 228 -8.63 -0.49 -3.47
N PHE A 229 -9.52 -1.00 -2.62
CA PHE A 229 -9.77 -2.44 -2.50
C PHE A 229 -11.26 -2.73 -2.72
N ILE A 230 -11.58 -3.65 -3.60
CA ILE A 230 -12.97 -4.03 -3.84
C ILE A 230 -13.35 -5.18 -2.90
N GLY A 231 -14.45 -5.04 -2.17
CA GLY A 231 -15.08 -6.08 -1.36
C GLY A 231 -16.20 -6.80 -2.13
N PRO A 232 -15.93 -7.85 -2.96
CA PRO A 232 -16.94 -8.39 -3.86
C PRO A 232 -18.11 -9.07 -3.13
N SER A 233 -17.90 -9.56 -1.91
CA SER A 233 -18.95 -10.21 -1.11
C SER A 233 -20.00 -9.20 -0.66
N ASP A 234 -19.55 -8.09 -0.07
CA ASP A 234 -20.42 -7.04 0.44
C ASP A 234 -21.05 -6.26 -0.72
N LEU A 235 -20.27 -5.99 -1.79
CA LEU A 235 -20.81 -5.41 -3.01
C LEU A 235 -21.93 -6.24 -3.62
N SER A 236 -21.78 -7.58 -3.66
CA SER A 236 -22.83 -8.47 -4.18
C SER A 236 -24.06 -8.49 -3.29
N ALA A 237 -23.87 -8.43 -1.97
CA ALA A 237 -24.95 -8.34 -1.00
C ALA A 237 -25.71 -7.02 -1.10
N ASP A 238 -25.01 -5.90 -1.24
CA ASP A 238 -25.59 -4.56 -1.40
C ASP A 238 -26.36 -4.44 -2.74
N ILE A 239 -25.85 -5.03 -3.83
CA ILE A 239 -26.57 -5.12 -5.11
C ILE A 239 -27.78 -6.06 -5.04
N GLY A 240 -27.78 -7.03 -4.10
CA GLY A 240 -28.84 -8.05 -3.97
C GLY A 240 -28.75 -9.17 -5.00
N LEU A 241 -27.57 -9.42 -5.58
CA LEU A 241 -27.32 -10.43 -6.60
C LEU A 241 -26.14 -11.33 -6.23
N PRO A 242 -26.11 -12.60 -6.70
CA PRO A 242 -24.97 -13.48 -6.47
C PRO A 242 -23.66 -12.90 -6.98
N ARG A 243 -22.56 -13.15 -6.29
CA ARG A 243 -21.21 -12.64 -6.66
C ARG A 243 -20.81 -12.97 -8.12
N SER A 244 -21.30 -14.08 -8.66
CA SER A 244 -21.04 -14.49 -10.04
C SER A 244 -21.94 -13.81 -11.08
N HIS A 245 -22.87 -12.95 -10.65
CA HIS A 245 -23.79 -12.28 -11.56
C HIS A 245 -23.08 -11.23 -12.42
N PRO A 246 -23.39 -11.13 -13.74
CA PRO A 246 -22.74 -10.16 -14.64
C PRO A 246 -22.82 -8.70 -14.18
N THR A 247 -23.89 -8.30 -13.48
CA THR A 247 -24.05 -6.95 -12.93
C THR A 247 -23.00 -6.66 -11.85
N VAL A 248 -22.67 -7.66 -10.99
CA VAL A 248 -21.62 -7.51 -9.97
C VAL A 248 -20.25 -7.38 -10.64
N GLU A 249 -19.99 -8.19 -11.66
CA GLU A 249 -18.75 -8.05 -12.45
C GLU A 249 -18.68 -6.70 -13.16
N ALA A 250 -19.76 -6.20 -13.74
CA ALA A 250 -19.79 -4.88 -14.36
C ALA A 250 -19.47 -3.76 -13.35
N ALA A 251 -19.98 -3.85 -12.12
CA ALA A 251 -19.65 -2.94 -11.03
C ALA A 251 -18.15 -2.99 -10.66
N ILE A 252 -17.57 -4.20 -10.55
CA ILE A 252 -16.13 -4.40 -10.33
C ILE A 252 -15.30 -3.75 -11.44
N GLN A 253 -15.69 -3.94 -12.71
CA GLN A 253 -14.99 -3.34 -13.86
C GLN A 253 -15.14 -1.80 -13.89
N THR A 254 -16.25 -1.25 -13.42
CA THR A 254 -16.44 0.20 -13.28
C THR A 254 -15.46 0.79 -12.28
N ILE A 255 -15.28 0.14 -11.12
CA ILE A 255 -14.32 0.56 -10.11
C ILE A 255 -12.89 0.45 -10.67
N LEU A 256 -12.53 -0.65 -11.30
CA LEU A 256 -11.23 -0.84 -11.91
C LEU A 256 -10.90 0.22 -12.97
N ALA A 257 -11.86 0.54 -13.84
CA ALA A 257 -11.69 1.57 -14.86
C ALA A 257 -11.38 2.96 -14.27
N SER A 258 -12.05 3.32 -13.15
CA SER A 258 -11.75 4.56 -12.43
C SER A 258 -10.35 4.51 -11.77
N CYS A 259 -9.96 3.39 -11.18
CA CYS A 259 -8.61 3.18 -10.65
C CYS A 259 -7.53 3.41 -11.72
N ILE A 260 -7.71 2.81 -12.90
CA ILE A 260 -6.78 2.95 -14.04
C ILE A 260 -6.72 4.41 -14.50
N LYS A 261 -7.89 5.05 -14.67
CA LYS A 261 -8.01 6.46 -15.09
C LYS A 261 -7.20 7.39 -14.16
N HIS A 262 -7.25 7.16 -12.85
CA HIS A 262 -6.58 8.00 -11.86
C HIS A 262 -5.20 7.47 -11.43
N ASN A 263 -4.73 6.37 -12.05
CA ASN A 263 -3.48 5.69 -11.70
C ASN A 263 -3.38 5.29 -10.21
N VAL A 264 -4.51 4.98 -9.57
CA VAL A 264 -4.57 4.46 -8.20
C VAL A 264 -4.52 2.93 -8.26
N PRO A 265 -3.68 2.25 -7.48
CA PRO A 265 -3.68 0.79 -7.39
C PRO A 265 -5.05 0.25 -7.00
N CYS A 266 -5.59 -0.68 -7.79
CA CYS A 266 -6.84 -1.34 -7.50
C CYS A 266 -6.61 -2.76 -6.99
N GLY A 267 -7.25 -3.11 -5.89
CA GLY A 267 -7.18 -4.42 -5.23
C GLY A 267 -8.48 -5.20 -5.30
N ILE A 268 -8.35 -6.51 -5.22
CA ILE A 268 -9.48 -7.45 -5.16
C ILE A 268 -9.03 -8.79 -4.57
N THR A 269 -9.96 -9.55 -3.99
CA THR A 269 -9.70 -10.95 -3.61
C THR A 269 -9.66 -11.86 -4.82
N THR A 270 -8.65 -12.74 -4.87
CA THR A 270 -8.44 -13.66 -6.00
C THR A 270 -8.19 -15.10 -5.54
N SER A 271 -8.08 -15.98 -6.51
CA SER A 271 -7.78 -17.41 -6.36
C SER A 271 -6.85 -17.87 -7.49
N PRO A 272 -6.29 -19.11 -7.44
CA PRO A 272 -5.50 -19.64 -8.56
C PRO A 272 -6.24 -19.68 -9.91
N ASN A 273 -7.59 -19.59 -9.89
CA ASN A 273 -8.39 -19.71 -11.10
C ASN A 273 -8.57 -18.37 -11.83
N ASP A 274 -8.46 -17.23 -11.12
CA ASP A 274 -8.78 -15.90 -11.66
C ASP A 274 -7.66 -14.87 -11.50
N ILE A 275 -6.63 -15.13 -10.70
CA ILE A 275 -5.53 -14.18 -10.46
C ILE A 275 -4.85 -13.72 -11.75
N ALA A 276 -4.58 -14.63 -12.70
CA ALA A 276 -3.95 -14.27 -13.97
C ALA A 276 -4.81 -13.31 -14.79
N GLU A 277 -6.12 -13.55 -14.82
CA GLU A 277 -7.09 -12.67 -15.49
C GLU A 277 -7.13 -11.30 -14.82
N ARG A 278 -7.28 -11.25 -13.49
CA ARG A 278 -7.34 -9.99 -12.73
C ARG A 278 -6.05 -9.18 -12.90
N THR A 279 -4.89 -9.82 -12.88
CA THR A 279 -3.60 -9.14 -13.11
C THR A 279 -3.54 -8.54 -14.51
N LYS A 280 -3.97 -9.28 -15.55
CA LYS A 280 -4.03 -8.78 -16.93
C LYS A 280 -5.02 -7.63 -17.12
N GLN A 281 -6.11 -7.63 -16.37
CA GLN A 281 -7.09 -6.52 -16.35
C GLN A 281 -6.52 -5.23 -15.74
N GLY A 282 -5.43 -5.29 -14.96
CA GLY A 282 -4.78 -4.13 -14.36
C GLY A 282 -4.96 -4.02 -12.84
N PHE A 283 -5.45 -5.06 -12.16
CA PHE A 283 -5.42 -5.11 -10.70
C PHE A 283 -3.98 -5.18 -10.20
N ARG A 284 -3.60 -4.28 -9.29
CA ARG A 284 -2.23 -4.15 -8.77
C ARG A 284 -2.08 -4.38 -7.26
N PHE A 285 -3.18 -4.69 -6.54
CA PHE A 285 -3.18 -4.92 -5.10
C PHE A 285 -4.08 -6.12 -4.75
N ALA A 286 -3.68 -7.33 -5.20
CA ALA A 286 -4.53 -8.51 -5.10
C ALA A 286 -4.21 -9.37 -3.89
N THR A 287 -5.26 -9.90 -3.19
CA THR A 287 -5.07 -10.98 -2.22
C THR A 287 -5.21 -12.32 -2.91
N VAL A 288 -4.27 -13.25 -2.63
CA VAL A 288 -4.16 -14.58 -3.26
C VAL A 288 -4.64 -15.72 -2.37
N GLY A 289 -5.15 -15.41 -1.19
CA GLY A 289 -5.66 -16.38 -0.23
C GLY A 289 -6.02 -15.75 1.10
N GLY A 290 -6.38 -16.57 2.03
CA GLY A 290 -6.66 -16.25 3.42
C GLY A 290 -6.06 -17.31 4.33
N ASP A 291 -6.20 -17.11 5.54
CA ASP A 291 -5.56 -17.46 6.76
C ASP A 291 -5.12 -18.89 7.06
N SER A 292 -4.30 -19.03 8.05
CA SER A 292 -3.53 -20.11 8.68
C SER A 292 -2.18 -20.43 8.02
N GLY A 293 -1.49 -19.41 7.53
CA GLY A 293 -0.20 -19.55 6.85
C GLY A 293 -0.35 -19.73 5.34
N ILE A 294 0.77 -19.97 4.69
CA ILE A 294 0.78 -20.14 3.25
C ILE A 294 0.43 -21.58 2.89
N SER A 295 -0.80 -21.78 2.41
CA SER A 295 -1.25 -23.07 1.89
C SER A 295 -0.70 -23.31 0.47
N PRO A 296 -0.63 -24.58 0.00
CA PRO A 296 -0.24 -24.86 -1.40
C PRO A 296 -1.14 -24.16 -2.43
N ARG A 297 -2.39 -23.88 -2.07
CA ARG A 297 -3.31 -23.10 -2.91
C ARG A 297 -2.90 -21.63 -2.98
N THR A 298 -2.51 -21.03 -1.85
CA THR A 298 -2.01 -19.66 -1.75
C THR A 298 -0.71 -19.51 -2.55
N GLU A 299 0.25 -20.41 -2.36
CA GLU A 299 1.52 -20.43 -3.11
C GLU A 299 1.28 -20.49 -4.62
N ARG A 300 0.37 -21.39 -5.05
CA ARG A 300 0.03 -21.48 -6.46
C ARG A 300 -0.56 -20.18 -7.02
N ALA A 301 -1.46 -19.52 -6.29
CA ALA A 301 -2.04 -18.26 -6.73
C ALA A 301 -0.98 -17.14 -6.77
N LEU A 302 -0.09 -17.08 -5.77
CA LEU A 302 1.01 -16.13 -5.71
C LEU A 302 1.94 -16.28 -6.91
N ASN A 303 2.38 -17.50 -7.20
CA ASN A 303 3.29 -17.80 -8.31
C ASN A 303 2.65 -17.41 -9.66
N ILE A 304 1.39 -17.78 -9.90
CA ILE A 304 0.65 -17.39 -11.11
C ILE A 304 0.54 -15.86 -11.22
N GLY A 305 0.24 -15.18 -10.12
CA GLY A 305 0.12 -13.72 -10.08
C GLY A 305 1.45 -13.03 -10.40
N ARG A 306 2.54 -13.45 -9.75
CA ARG A 306 3.89 -12.90 -9.96
C ARG A 306 4.38 -13.12 -11.39
N GLU A 307 4.27 -14.35 -11.90
CA GLU A 307 4.61 -14.68 -13.28
C GLU A 307 3.82 -13.83 -14.29
N THR A 308 2.50 -13.68 -14.06
CA THR A 308 1.64 -12.87 -14.93
C THR A 308 2.00 -11.38 -14.89
N ALA A 309 2.46 -10.90 -13.75
CA ALA A 309 2.91 -9.52 -13.54
C ALA A 309 4.37 -9.28 -14.03
N GLY A 310 5.07 -10.31 -14.49
CA GLY A 310 6.50 -10.22 -14.87
C GLY A 310 7.42 -10.01 -13.66
N ARG A 311 7.04 -10.56 -12.50
CA ARG A 311 7.83 -10.53 -11.27
C ARG A 311 8.32 -11.95 -10.96
N ASP A 312 9.63 -12.13 -10.91
CA ASP A 312 10.29 -13.39 -10.54
C ASP A 312 10.35 -13.58 -9.03
#